data_1998e0fd8c02b75a43ae1f0d45fa71fb
#
_entry.id   1998e0fd8c02b75a43ae1f0d45fa71fb
#
_cell.length_a   1.000
_cell.length_b   1.000
_cell.length_c   1.000
_cell.angle_alpha   90.00
_cell.angle_beta   90.00
_cell.angle_gamma   90.00
#
_symmetry.space_group_name_H-M   'P 1'
#
loop_
_entity.id
_entity.type
_entity.pdbx_description
1 polymer ?
#
loop_
_entity_poly.entity_id
_entity_poly.type
_entity_poly.pdbx_seq_one_letter_code
_entity_poly.pdbx_strand_id
1 'polypeptide(L)'
;TGSEVTHRAIMQSTANGEHASLISQRLRPDIAIIDPQLTLSCPADVTAESGMLALTNAIEAYLVRNFFSFSEDLEHGLPYEGSHPMGDLYAEKAIRLIGKNLKRVVTEPDDLAARSGMALGATLAGAAFSSCGVSLVNALQFSLNAKFKCKHGIANAIVLPAVMKYWSDTR
;
A
#
# COMPACT_ATOMS: atom_id res chain seq x y z
N THR A 1 2.84 -6.04 3.22
CA THR A 1 2.15 -4.77 2.89
C THR A 1 3.10 -3.62 2.55
N GLY A 2 4.39 -3.79 2.70
CA GLY A 2 5.40 -2.77 2.41
C GLY A 2 5.62 -1.76 3.53
N SER A 3 4.99 -1.93 4.69
CA SER A 3 5.14 -1.01 5.82
C SER A 3 6.56 -0.98 6.40
N GLU A 4 7.33 -2.03 6.19
CA GLU A 4 8.72 -2.18 6.65
C GLU A 4 9.70 -1.17 6.05
N VAL A 5 9.31 -0.45 5.00
CA VAL A 5 10.14 0.59 4.36
C VAL A 5 9.51 1.98 4.43
N THR A 6 8.50 2.17 5.28
CA THR A 6 7.75 3.42 5.37
C THR A 6 8.11 4.25 6.60
N HIS A 7 7.77 5.53 6.56
CA HIS A 7 7.94 6.49 7.66
C HIS A 7 6.63 6.75 8.42
N ARG A 8 5.64 5.86 8.27
CA ARG A 8 4.31 6.00 8.85
C ARG A 8 3.98 4.83 9.77
N ALA A 9 3.44 5.12 10.95
CA ALA A 9 2.86 4.15 11.86
C ALA A 9 1.40 4.52 12.16
N ILE A 10 0.51 3.52 12.16
CA ILE A 10 -0.86 3.68 12.60
C ILE A 10 -1.00 2.99 13.95
N MET A 11 -1.43 3.74 14.95
CA MET A 11 -1.64 3.25 16.31
C MET A 11 -3.13 3.34 16.65
N GLN A 12 -3.61 2.38 17.42
CA GLN A 12 -4.97 2.41 17.95
C GLN A 12 -4.91 2.68 19.46
N SER A 13 -5.66 3.67 19.91
CA SER A 13 -5.84 3.94 21.33
C SER A 13 -6.61 2.80 22.00
N THR A 14 -6.06 2.25 23.05
CA THR A 14 -6.74 1.21 23.84
C THR A 14 -7.89 1.77 24.70
N ALA A 15 -7.89 3.08 24.94
CA ALA A 15 -8.90 3.74 25.77
C ALA A 15 -10.22 4.02 25.05
N ASN A 16 -10.15 4.42 23.76
CA ASN A 16 -11.34 4.85 23.02
C ASN A 16 -11.43 4.19 21.62
N GLY A 17 -10.47 3.36 21.23
CA GLY A 17 -10.43 2.70 19.93
C GLY A 17 -10.09 3.63 18.74
N GLU A 18 -9.76 4.90 18.99
CA GLU A 18 -9.39 5.83 17.93
C GLU A 18 -8.06 5.49 17.30
N HIS A 19 -7.97 5.70 15.99
CA HIS A 19 -6.75 5.52 15.24
C HIS A 19 -5.99 6.84 15.12
N ALA A 20 -4.69 6.81 15.47
CA ALA A 20 -3.76 7.91 15.28
C ALA A 20 -2.71 7.52 14.24
N SER A 21 -2.45 8.39 13.28
CA SER A 21 -1.37 8.23 12.30
C SER A 21 -0.19 9.09 12.70
N LEU A 22 0.94 8.44 12.93
CA LEU A 22 2.22 9.09 13.16
C LEU A 22 3.02 9.08 11.86
N ILE A 23 3.53 10.24 11.46
CA ILE A 23 4.39 10.39 10.28
C ILE A 23 5.68 11.05 10.72
N SER A 24 6.81 10.38 10.53
CA SER A 24 8.13 10.92 10.84
C SER A 24 9.20 10.12 10.11
N GLN A 25 10.19 10.78 9.53
CA GLN A 25 11.34 10.09 8.93
C GLN A 25 12.12 9.23 9.94
N ARG A 26 12.01 9.53 11.23
CA ARG A 26 12.60 8.71 12.31
C ARG A 26 11.92 7.36 12.53
N LEU A 27 10.73 7.15 11.95
CA LEU A 27 10.04 5.87 11.99
C LEU A 27 10.47 4.94 10.86
N ARG A 28 11.20 5.43 9.87
CA ARG A 28 11.71 4.61 8.78
C ARG A 28 12.83 3.71 9.32
N PRO A 29 12.73 2.39 9.17
CA PRO A 29 13.78 1.47 9.57
C PRO A 29 15.06 1.71 8.75
N ASP A 30 16.22 1.61 9.40
CA ASP A 30 17.52 1.67 8.72
C ASP A 30 17.77 0.41 7.88
N ILE A 31 17.23 -0.74 8.33
CA ILE A 31 17.35 -2.03 7.66
C ILE A 31 16.01 -2.74 7.71
N ALA A 32 15.54 -3.22 6.56
CA ALA A 32 14.39 -4.12 6.45
C ALA A 32 14.86 -5.47 5.89
N ILE A 33 14.63 -6.54 6.64
CA ILE A 33 14.95 -7.91 6.24
C ILE A 33 13.64 -8.60 5.85
N ILE A 34 13.52 -9.01 4.60
CA ILE A 34 12.33 -9.65 4.06
C ILE A 34 12.65 -11.11 3.73
N ASP A 35 12.13 -12.03 4.55
CA ASP A 35 12.24 -13.47 4.33
C ASP A 35 10.87 -14.05 3.91
N PRO A 36 10.71 -14.45 2.64
CA PRO A 36 9.47 -15.04 2.15
C PRO A 36 9.08 -16.36 2.84
N GLN A 37 10.04 -17.10 3.39
CA GLN A 37 9.78 -18.36 4.10
C GLN A 37 8.88 -18.15 5.32
N LEU A 38 9.01 -17.02 6.01
CA LEU A 38 8.17 -16.67 7.16
C LEU A 38 6.69 -16.49 6.78
N THR A 39 6.37 -16.39 5.49
CA THR A 39 4.99 -16.22 5.03
C THR A 39 4.33 -17.54 4.58
N LEU A 40 5.06 -18.66 4.56
CA LEU A 40 4.51 -19.97 4.11
C LEU A 40 3.32 -20.42 4.97
N SER A 41 3.38 -20.18 6.28
CA SER A 41 2.28 -20.52 7.19
C SER A 41 1.16 -19.47 7.28
N CYS A 42 1.25 -18.41 6.48
CA CYS A 42 0.24 -17.34 6.50
C CYS A 42 -1.08 -17.83 5.89
N PRO A 43 -2.22 -17.67 6.59
CA PRO A 43 -3.53 -18.06 6.09
C PRO A 43 -3.87 -17.39 4.75
N ALA A 44 -4.65 -18.09 3.92
CA ALA A 44 -4.99 -17.63 2.57
C ALA A 44 -5.76 -16.29 2.57
N ASP A 45 -6.68 -16.10 3.53
CA ASP A 45 -7.44 -14.86 3.69
C ASP A 45 -6.53 -13.67 4.06
N VAL A 46 -5.59 -13.87 4.98
CA VAL A 46 -4.61 -12.84 5.37
C VAL A 46 -3.65 -12.54 4.22
N THR A 47 -3.25 -13.58 3.47
CA THR A 47 -2.41 -13.44 2.27
C THR A 47 -3.14 -12.61 1.20
N ALA A 48 -4.41 -12.92 0.92
CA ALA A 48 -5.22 -12.20 -0.06
C ALA A 48 -5.42 -10.74 0.36
N GLU A 49 -5.79 -10.50 1.61
CA GLU A 49 -6.03 -9.17 2.16
C GLU A 49 -4.77 -8.29 2.08
N SER A 50 -3.65 -8.78 2.61
CA SER A 50 -2.40 -8.02 2.62
C SER A 50 -1.83 -7.81 1.21
N GLY A 51 -2.03 -8.78 0.32
CA GLY A 51 -1.65 -8.66 -1.09
C GLY A 51 -2.48 -7.62 -1.83
N MET A 52 -3.79 -7.57 -1.62
CA MET A 52 -4.66 -6.54 -2.18
C MET A 52 -4.33 -5.15 -1.64
N LEU A 53 -4.00 -5.04 -0.36
CA LEU A 53 -3.53 -3.78 0.22
C LEU A 53 -2.25 -3.29 -0.46
N ALA A 54 -1.27 -4.16 -0.63
CA ALA A 54 -0.02 -3.81 -1.30
C ALA A 54 -0.25 -3.42 -2.77
N LEU A 55 -1.12 -4.13 -3.49
CA LEU A 55 -1.50 -3.79 -4.85
C LEU A 55 -2.14 -2.41 -4.95
N THR A 56 -3.09 -2.13 -4.06
CA THR A 56 -3.78 -0.84 -4.01
C THR A 56 -2.79 0.30 -3.75
N ASN A 57 -1.89 0.13 -2.79
CA ASN A 57 -0.88 1.14 -2.47
C ASN A 57 0.03 1.43 -3.68
N ALA A 58 0.43 0.39 -4.43
CA ALA A 58 1.23 0.57 -5.63
C ALA A 58 0.46 1.29 -6.74
N ILE A 59 -0.81 0.93 -6.98
CA ILE A 59 -1.68 1.58 -7.97
C ILE A 59 -1.90 3.04 -7.60
N GLU A 60 -2.22 3.33 -6.35
CA GLU A 60 -2.43 4.71 -5.90
C GLU A 60 -1.15 5.54 -5.99
N ALA A 61 0.00 5.00 -5.57
CA ALA A 61 1.27 5.70 -5.69
C ALA A 61 1.62 6.09 -7.14
N TYR A 62 1.24 5.24 -8.09
CA TYR A 62 1.39 5.51 -9.53
C TYR A 62 0.41 6.57 -10.05
N LEU A 63 -0.81 6.62 -9.48
CA LEU A 63 -1.91 7.44 -9.98
C LEU A 63 -2.13 8.74 -9.17
N VAL A 64 -1.40 8.97 -8.09
CA VAL A 64 -1.49 10.25 -7.36
C VAL A 64 -1.06 11.42 -8.25
N ARG A 65 -1.43 12.62 -7.83
CA ARG A 65 -1.04 13.85 -8.51
C ARG A 65 0.49 13.94 -8.64
N ASN A 66 0.95 14.32 -9.82
CA ASN A 66 2.37 14.47 -10.09
C ASN A 66 3.00 15.58 -9.24
N PHE A 67 4.21 15.38 -8.75
CA PHE A 67 4.89 16.31 -7.86
C PHE A 67 5.10 17.70 -8.48
N PHE A 68 5.31 17.79 -9.79
CA PHE A 68 5.40 19.07 -10.50
C PHE A 68 4.09 19.89 -10.48
N SER A 69 2.97 19.27 -10.11
CA SER A 69 1.67 19.94 -10.04
C SER A 69 1.41 20.60 -8.69
N PHE A 70 2.27 20.42 -7.70
CA PHE A 70 2.17 21.12 -6.42
C PHE A 70 2.74 22.53 -6.58
N SER A 71 2.00 23.55 -6.09
CA SER A 71 2.49 24.92 -6.08
C SER A 71 3.66 25.08 -5.09
N GLU A 72 4.59 25.99 -5.40
CA GLU A 72 5.71 26.31 -4.53
C GLU A 72 5.30 26.97 -3.20
N ASP A 73 4.03 27.41 -3.09
CA ASP A 73 3.49 28.14 -1.94
C ASP A 73 3.15 27.28 -0.71
N LEU A 74 3.60 26.02 -0.65
CA LEU A 74 3.40 25.20 0.52
C LEU A 74 4.43 25.55 1.59
N GLU A 75 4.09 26.50 2.46
CA GLU A 75 4.89 26.91 3.63
C GLU A 75 5.27 25.74 4.56
N HIS A 76 4.56 24.62 4.44
CA HIS A 76 4.82 23.42 5.22
C HIS A 76 4.96 22.24 4.25
N GLY A 77 6.14 21.63 4.21
CA GLY A 77 6.43 20.48 3.37
C GLY A 77 5.34 19.40 3.48
N LEU A 78 4.86 18.92 2.35
CA LEU A 78 3.93 17.79 2.34
C LEU A 78 4.64 16.53 2.86
N PRO A 79 3.92 15.65 3.58
CA PRO A 79 4.48 14.38 4.02
C PRO A 79 4.81 13.44 2.84
N TYR A 80 4.30 13.74 1.65
CA TYR A 80 4.47 12.99 0.42
C TYR A 80 4.74 13.92 -0.76
N GLU A 81 5.52 13.43 -1.72
CA GLU A 81 6.02 14.22 -2.85
C GLU A 81 5.09 14.19 -4.06
N GLY A 82 4.11 13.28 -4.11
CA GLY A 82 3.34 12.98 -5.32
C GLY A 82 4.06 11.99 -6.25
N SER A 83 3.44 11.62 -7.37
CA SER A 83 4.07 10.69 -8.32
C SER A 83 5.30 11.33 -8.96
N HIS A 84 6.35 10.56 -9.10
CA HIS A 84 7.62 10.95 -9.67
C HIS A 84 8.32 9.74 -10.31
N PRO A 85 9.27 9.93 -11.25
CA PRO A 85 9.84 8.84 -12.05
C PRO A 85 10.37 7.64 -11.25
N MET A 86 11.00 7.87 -10.10
CA MET A 86 11.51 6.78 -9.26
C MET A 86 10.37 6.03 -8.55
N GLY A 87 9.37 6.76 -8.05
CA GLY A 87 8.17 6.17 -7.46
C GLY A 87 7.40 5.33 -8.48
N ASP A 88 7.27 5.82 -9.70
CA ASP A 88 6.58 5.15 -10.80
C ASP A 88 7.28 3.82 -11.17
N LEU A 89 8.61 3.79 -11.22
CA LEU A 89 9.38 2.56 -11.45
C LEU A 89 9.10 1.49 -10.38
N TYR A 90 9.08 1.87 -9.11
CA TYR A 90 8.76 0.97 -8.02
C TYR A 90 7.31 0.50 -8.06
N ALA A 91 6.38 1.42 -8.28
CA ALA A 91 4.96 1.12 -8.36
C ALA A 91 4.62 0.17 -9.51
N GLU A 92 5.12 0.44 -10.71
CA GLU A 92 4.92 -0.41 -11.89
C GLU A 92 5.47 -1.83 -11.66
N LYS A 93 6.69 -1.93 -11.14
CA LYS A 93 7.29 -3.23 -10.84
C LYS A 93 6.50 -3.98 -9.76
N ALA A 94 6.02 -3.28 -8.73
CA ALA A 94 5.18 -3.84 -7.68
C ALA A 94 3.86 -4.39 -8.24
N ILE A 95 3.16 -3.60 -9.05
CA ILE A 95 1.90 -4.01 -9.71
C ILE A 95 2.10 -5.29 -10.52
N ARG A 96 3.16 -5.36 -11.34
CA ARG A 96 3.47 -6.55 -12.15
C ARG A 96 3.75 -7.78 -11.28
N LEU A 97 4.56 -7.65 -10.23
CA LEU A 97 4.92 -8.76 -9.35
C LEU A 97 3.71 -9.25 -8.55
N ILE A 98 2.94 -8.36 -7.96
CA ILE A 98 1.76 -8.72 -7.18
C ILE A 98 0.69 -9.32 -8.10
N GLY A 99 0.40 -8.69 -9.24
CA GLY A 99 -0.59 -9.18 -10.21
C GLY A 99 -0.26 -10.59 -10.71
N LYS A 100 1.02 -10.90 -10.92
CA LYS A 100 1.46 -12.25 -11.34
C LYS A 100 1.30 -13.30 -10.24
N ASN A 101 1.53 -12.94 -8.98
CA ASN A 101 1.74 -13.92 -7.91
C ASN A 101 0.58 -13.99 -6.91
N LEU A 102 -0.25 -12.96 -6.77
CA LEU A 102 -1.28 -12.89 -5.72
C LEU A 102 -2.24 -14.07 -5.76
N LYS A 103 -2.78 -14.42 -6.94
CA LYS A 103 -3.67 -15.57 -7.07
C LYS A 103 -2.95 -16.87 -6.66
N ARG A 104 -1.70 -17.04 -7.11
CA ARG A 104 -0.91 -18.26 -6.84
C ARG A 104 -0.67 -18.45 -5.35
N VAL A 105 -0.22 -17.44 -4.63
CA VAL A 105 0.05 -17.57 -3.18
C VAL A 105 -1.20 -17.83 -2.35
N VAL A 106 -2.39 -17.51 -2.88
CA VAL A 106 -3.67 -17.79 -2.22
C VAL A 106 -4.11 -19.25 -2.49
N THR A 107 -3.91 -19.75 -3.71
CA THR A 107 -4.32 -21.10 -4.11
C THR A 107 -3.26 -22.17 -3.84
N GLU A 108 -1.99 -21.76 -3.83
CA GLU A 108 -0.80 -22.59 -3.64
C GLU A 108 0.10 -21.95 -2.56
N PRO A 109 -0.29 -22.03 -1.28
CA PRO A 109 0.36 -21.27 -0.20
C PRO A 109 1.83 -21.63 0.01
N ASP A 110 2.25 -22.85 -0.38
CA ASP A 110 3.62 -23.36 -0.24
C ASP A 110 4.53 -22.98 -1.42
N ASP A 111 4.02 -22.29 -2.44
CA ASP A 111 4.82 -21.82 -3.57
C ASP A 111 5.77 -20.70 -3.14
N LEU A 112 6.98 -21.07 -2.73
CA LEU A 112 8.01 -20.14 -2.26
C LEU A 112 8.43 -19.12 -3.34
N ALA A 113 8.39 -19.49 -4.62
CA ALA A 113 8.72 -18.57 -5.70
C ALA A 113 7.66 -17.47 -5.84
N ALA A 114 6.37 -17.84 -5.74
CA ALA A 114 5.28 -16.89 -5.72
C ALA A 114 5.30 -16.02 -4.44
N ARG A 115 5.58 -16.61 -3.26
CA ARG A 115 5.78 -15.88 -1.99
C ARG A 115 6.91 -14.85 -2.11
N SER A 116 8.04 -15.23 -2.73
CA SER A 116 9.17 -14.32 -2.97
C SER A 116 8.77 -13.16 -3.90
N GLY A 117 8.01 -13.44 -4.95
CA GLY A 117 7.47 -12.43 -5.84
C GLY A 117 6.52 -11.46 -5.14
N MET A 118 5.66 -11.97 -4.25
CA MET A 118 4.76 -11.15 -3.42
C MET A 118 5.52 -10.29 -2.41
N ALA A 119 6.50 -10.87 -1.71
CA ALA A 119 7.32 -10.16 -0.73
C ALA A 119 8.05 -8.98 -1.39
N LEU A 120 8.75 -9.23 -2.50
CA LEU A 120 9.41 -8.17 -3.26
C LEU A 120 8.41 -7.13 -3.78
N GLY A 121 7.27 -7.57 -4.33
CA GLY A 121 6.22 -6.68 -4.80
C GLY A 121 5.66 -5.77 -3.69
N ALA A 122 5.43 -6.32 -2.50
CA ALA A 122 4.95 -5.57 -1.35
C ALA A 122 5.98 -4.53 -0.86
N THR A 123 7.26 -4.90 -0.80
CA THR A 123 8.34 -3.97 -0.42
C THR A 123 8.47 -2.82 -1.43
N LEU A 124 8.41 -3.12 -2.73
CA LEU A 124 8.45 -2.08 -3.76
C LEU A 124 7.21 -1.17 -3.71
N ALA A 125 6.02 -1.74 -3.44
CA ALA A 125 4.82 -0.94 -3.19
C ALA A 125 5.01 0.01 -2.01
N GLY A 126 5.61 -0.49 -0.92
CA GLY A 126 5.98 0.31 0.25
C GLY A 126 6.93 1.46 -0.08
N ALA A 127 7.97 1.18 -0.86
CA ALA A 127 8.92 2.20 -1.31
C ALA A 127 8.24 3.28 -2.17
N ALA A 128 7.36 2.87 -3.09
CA ALA A 128 6.60 3.79 -3.94
C ALA A 128 5.69 4.69 -3.10
N PHE A 129 4.76 4.12 -2.32
CA PHE A 129 3.80 4.94 -1.60
C PHE A 129 4.41 5.73 -0.44
N SER A 130 5.56 5.31 0.07
CA SER A 130 6.28 6.03 1.13
C SER A 130 6.78 7.41 0.66
N SER A 131 7.06 7.58 -0.62
CA SER A 131 7.45 8.87 -1.21
C SER A 131 6.29 9.55 -1.95
N CYS A 132 5.61 8.81 -2.83
CA CYS A 132 4.53 9.36 -3.66
C CYS A 132 3.25 9.66 -2.87
N GLY A 133 2.97 8.87 -1.83
CA GLY A 133 1.70 8.89 -1.10
C GLY A 133 0.68 7.91 -1.65
N VAL A 134 -0.50 7.93 -1.05
CA VAL A 134 -1.71 7.21 -1.45
C VAL A 134 -2.87 8.19 -1.57
N SER A 135 -4.00 7.76 -2.11
CA SER A 135 -5.05 8.68 -2.51
C SER A 135 -6.45 8.21 -2.09
N LEU A 136 -7.37 8.20 -3.03
CA LEU A 136 -8.82 8.12 -2.82
C LEU A 136 -9.27 6.77 -2.26
N VAL A 137 -8.66 5.65 -2.68
CA VAL A 137 -9.01 4.31 -2.17
C VAL A 137 -8.69 4.22 -0.68
N ASN A 138 -7.47 4.62 -0.31
CA ASN A 138 -7.04 4.62 1.09
C ASN A 138 -7.82 5.63 1.95
N ALA A 139 -8.30 6.73 1.38
CA ALA A 139 -9.18 7.67 2.09
C ALA A 139 -10.57 7.08 2.34
N LEU A 140 -11.19 6.48 1.33
CA LEU A 140 -12.54 5.92 1.42
C LEU A 140 -12.62 4.67 2.31
N GLN A 141 -11.56 3.85 2.35
CA GLN A 141 -11.54 2.63 3.16
C GLN A 141 -11.67 2.93 4.66
N PHE A 142 -11.18 4.08 5.16
CA PHE A 142 -11.34 4.44 6.57
C PHE A 142 -12.81 4.52 6.98
N SER A 143 -13.66 5.06 6.10
CA SER A 143 -15.10 5.14 6.34
C SER A 143 -15.76 3.75 6.39
N LEU A 144 -15.33 2.83 5.51
CA LEU A 144 -15.80 1.44 5.52
C LEU A 144 -15.34 0.69 6.78
N ASN A 145 -14.08 0.88 7.17
CA ASN A 145 -13.55 0.27 8.39
C ASN A 145 -14.32 0.77 9.63
N ALA A 146 -14.50 2.09 9.77
CA ALA A 146 -15.19 2.68 10.91
C ALA A 146 -16.65 2.20 11.02
N LYS A 147 -17.38 2.13 9.89
CA LYS A 147 -18.81 1.80 9.88
C LYS A 147 -19.10 0.30 9.92
N PHE A 148 -18.30 -0.50 9.22
CA PHE A 148 -18.57 -1.93 9.01
C PHE A 148 -17.51 -2.85 9.64
N LYS A 149 -16.52 -2.29 10.32
CA LYS A 149 -15.37 -3.03 10.88
C LYS A 149 -14.67 -3.94 9.83
N CYS A 150 -14.69 -3.48 8.57
CA CYS A 150 -14.09 -4.19 7.46
C CYS A 150 -12.58 -4.08 7.55
N LYS A 151 -11.87 -5.19 7.37
CA LYS A 151 -10.40 -5.17 7.36
C LYS A 151 -9.88 -4.29 6.22
N HIS A 152 -8.75 -3.63 6.45
CA HIS A 152 -8.19 -2.60 5.55
C HIS A 152 -8.03 -3.09 4.10
N GLY A 153 -7.38 -4.24 3.90
CA GLY A 153 -7.17 -4.77 2.54
C GLY A 153 -8.45 -5.20 1.84
N ILE A 154 -9.45 -5.68 2.58
CA ILE A 154 -10.78 -6.00 2.04
C ILE A 154 -11.50 -4.72 1.61
N ALA A 155 -11.49 -3.68 2.46
CA ALA A 155 -12.10 -2.40 2.13
C ALA A 155 -11.47 -1.78 0.87
N ASN A 156 -10.14 -1.82 0.77
CA ASN A 156 -9.42 -1.39 -0.42
C ASN A 156 -9.82 -2.18 -1.66
N ALA A 157 -9.92 -3.52 -1.57
CA ALA A 157 -10.32 -4.37 -2.69
C ALA A 157 -11.73 -4.06 -3.20
N ILE A 158 -12.65 -3.72 -2.30
CA ILE A 158 -14.02 -3.34 -2.64
C ILE A 158 -14.08 -1.99 -3.36
N VAL A 159 -13.32 -1.01 -2.88
CA VAL A 159 -13.36 0.37 -3.38
C VAL A 159 -12.54 0.55 -4.66
N LEU A 160 -11.41 -0.15 -4.79
CA LEU A 160 -10.44 0.03 -5.88
C LEU A 160 -11.07 0.01 -7.29
N PRO A 161 -11.93 -0.94 -7.67
CA PRO A 161 -12.50 -0.96 -9.02
C PRO A 161 -13.32 0.29 -9.36
N ALA A 162 -14.10 0.79 -8.41
CA ALA A 162 -14.91 1.99 -8.60
C ALA A 162 -14.04 3.24 -8.75
N VAL A 163 -12.99 3.35 -7.93
CA VAL A 163 -12.04 4.46 -8.02
C VAL A 163 -11.22 4.40 -9.31
N MET A 164 -10.77 3.21 -9.73
CA MET A 164 -10.08 3.06 -11.01
C MET A 164 -10.97 3.47 -12.19
N LYS A 165 -12.25 3.10 -12.16
CA LYS A 165 -13.20 3.57 -13.19
C LYS A 165 -13.32 5.09 -13.17
N TYR A 166 -13.50 5.71 -12.01
CA TYR A 166 -13.55 7.16 -11.85
C TYR A 166 -12.31 7.84 -12.46
N TRP A 167 -11.12 7.33 -12.19
CA TRP A 167 -9.89 7.87 -12.76
C TRP A 167 -9.80 7.69 -14.28
N SER A 168 -10.31 6.58 -14.84
CA SER A 168 -10.32 6.40 -16.30
C SER A 168 -11.27 7.34 -17.01
N ASP A 169 -12.35 7.75 -16.33
CA ASP A 169 -13.37 8.63 -16.91
C ASP A 169 -13.01 10.13 -16.76
N THR A 170 -12.05 10.47 -15.87
CA THR A 170 -11.72 11.87 -15.53
C THR A 170 -10.32 12.30 -15.98
N ARG A 171 -9.52 11.41 -16.54
CA ARG A 171 -8.20 11.67 -17.13
C ARG A 171 -8.27 11.54 -18.66
#